data_428ad74c8c4885fcc5465eee34712208
#
_entry.id   428ad74c8c4885fcc5465eee34712208
#
_cell.length_a   1.000
_cell.length_b   1.000
_cell.length_c   1.000
_cell.angle_alpha   90.00
_cell.angle_beta   90.00
_cell.angle_gamma   90.00
#
_symmetry.space_group_name_H-M   'P 1'
#
loop_
_entity.id
_entity.type
_entity.pdbx_description
1 polymer ?
#
loop_
_entity_poly.entity_id
_entity_poly.type
_entity_poly.pdbx_seq_one_letter_code
_entity_poly.pdbx_strand_id
1 'polypeptide(L)'
;MAVLAIIAVCQAQEPRTPGIMKEGKPGYFQNTIMKDVHAVDDSIAPAKKEKQFQADLSGMTFPDKINLYQQEWHLPPVSQGNSNTCWCFSTTSFFESEVHRLTGQSIKLSEMYTVYWEYVERAERFVQERGNSAFSEGSEANAVVRDFRKYGIVPREVFSGQEPGRKFYTHEKMFGELRHYMDNVKNTAAWDEAQVIATVKSIMNHYMGVPPEKFEWKGETYSPKEFLSKVLKLEMDDYIDVLSYIQQPFWEKVEYKVPDNWWHSKDYYNVPLEDYMKALKNAIKNHYTMVVGGDVSEAGFSRDYQVALIPSFDIPVASIDDNARQFRFSNGTTTDDHGMHLVGYYEDKDGTEWYLIKDSGSGSRNNRESAPEFGYYFFRGDYIKLKMMDFLVHKDAIKDLLVKFNK
;
A
#
# COMPACT_ATOMS: atom_id res chain seq x y z
N MET A 1 62.87 14.43 4.00
CA MET A 1 61.97 14.55 2.87
C MET A 1 60.86 13.51 3.08
N ALA A 2 59.69 13.93 3.52
CA ALA A 2 58.53 13.04 3.64
C ALA A 2 57.70 13.17 2.35
N VAL A 3 57.53 12.07 1.65
CA VAL A 3 56.70 11.99 0.44
C VAL A 3 55.28 11.77 0.89
N LEU A 4 54.42 12.79 0.78
CA LEU A 4 52.98 12.66 0.91
C LEU A 4 52.42 11.93 -0.32
N ALA A 5 51.99 10.70 -0.17
CA ALA A 5 51.23 10.01 -1.20
C ALA A 5 49.76 10.52 -1.13
N ILE A 6 49.36 11.30 -2.13
CA ILE A 6 47.96 11.69 -2.34
C ILE A 6 47.27 10.46 -2.95
N ILE A 7 46.46 9.76 -2.14
CA ILE A 7 45.56 8.74 -2.66
C ILE A 7 44.35 9.50 -3.26
N ALA A 8 44.33 9.61 -4.56
CA ALA A 8 43.12 10.05 -5.28
C ALA A 8 42.09 8.94 -5.17
N VAL A 9 41.10 9.14 -4.33
CA VAL A 9 39.88 8.30 -4.32
C VAL A 9 39.13 8.66 -5.59
N CYS A 10 39.25 7.83 -6.62
CA CYS A 10 38.43 7.90 -7.81
C CYS A 10 37.01 7.43 -7.39
N GLN A 11 36.14 8.36 -7.04
CA GLN A 11 34.71 8.05 -6.91
C GLN A 11 34.24 7.63 -8.29
N ALA A 12 33.91 6.37 -8.46
CA ALA A 12 33.24 5.88 -9.65
C ALA A 12 31.92 6.67 -9.80
N GLN A 13 31.82 7.46 -10.84
CA GLN A 13 30.62 8.23 -11.15
C GLN A 13 29.53 7.21 -11.51
N GLU A 14 28.40 7.25 -10.77
CA GLU A 14 27.27 6.38 -11.08
C GLU A 14 26.87 6.51 -12.56
N PRO A 15 26.53 5.40 -13.24
CA PRO A 15 26.09 5.44 -14.62
C PRO A 15 24.84 6.33 -14.74
N ARG A 16 24.87 7.26 -15.68
CA ARG A 16 23.77 8.20 -15.93
C ARG A 16 22.57 7.44 -16.50
N THR A 17 21.39 7.63 -15.89
CA THR A 17 20.12 7.12 -16.40
C THR A 17 19.48 8.21 -17.27
N PRO A 18 19.36 8.01 -18.60
CA PRO A 18 18.70 8.99 -19.47
C PRO A 18 17.18 8.99 -19.25
N GLY A 19 16.56 10.15 -19.41
CA GLY A 19 15.11 10.29 -19.47
C GLY A 19 14.62 10.29 -20.91
N ILE A 20 13.48 9.69 -21.16
CA ILE A 20 12.82 9.68 -22.47
C ILE A 20 11.34 10.04 -22.35
N MET A 21 10.80 10.64 -23.42
CA MET A 21 9.35 10.80 -23.58
C MET A 21 8.79 9.56 -24.28
N LYS A 22 8.07 8.70 -23.55
CA LYS A 22 7.55 7.43 -24.03
C LYS A 22 6.04 7.50 -24.20
N GLU A 23 5.50 7.00 -25.32
CA GLU A 23 4.05 6.86 -25.48
C GLU A 23 3.52 5.81 -24.48
N GLY A 24 2.46 6.18 -23.76
CA GLY A 24 1.76 5.25 -22.89
C GLY A 24 1.19 4.09 -23.70
N LYS A 25 1.56 2.86 -23.34
CA LYS A 25 0.97 1.65 -23.91
C LYS A 25 -0.12 1.13 -22.97
N PRO A 26 -1.28 0.67 -23.52
CA PRO A 26 -2.27 0.00 -22.70
C PRO A 26 -1.65 -1.22 -21.99
N GLY A 27 -1.63 -1.19 -20.66
CA GLY A 27 -1.14 -2.28 -19.82
C GLY A 27 -2.25 -3.25 -19.40
N TYR A 28 -1.99 -4.03 -18.37
CA TYR A 28 -2.94 -5.01 -17.82
C TYR A 28 -4.27 -4.37 -17.40
N PHE A 29 -4.23 -3.17 -16.85
CA PHE A 29 -5.44 -2.45 -16.45
C PHE A 29 -6.41 -2.26 -17.62
N GLN A 30 -5.97 -1.65 -18.73
CA GLN A 30 -6.82 -1.40 -19.89
C GLN A 30 -7.16 -2.67 -20.66
N ASN A 31 -6.16 -3.57 -20.83
CA ASN A 31 -6.31 -4.74 -21.69
C ASN A 31 -7.05 -5.90 -21.04
N THR A 32 -7.11 -5.96 -19.71
CA THR A 32 -7.71 -7.07 -18.96
C THR A 32 -8.77 -6.60 -17.99
N ILE A 33 -8.44 -5.75 -17.02
CA ILE A 33 -9.39 -5.31 -15.98
C ILE A 33 -10.53 -4.51 -16.60
N MET A 34 -10.22 -3.43 -17.33
CA MET A 34 -11.27 -2.59 -17.93
C MET A 34 -12.07 -3.29 -19.02
N LYS A 35 -11.49 -4.27 -19.73
CA LYS A 35 -12.27 -5.11 -20.63
C LYS A 35 -13.33 -5.94 -19.91
N ASP A 36 -12.98 -6.51 -18.76
CA ASP A 36 -13.91 -7.28 -17.93
C ASP A 36 -15.02 -6.37 -17.38
N VAL A 37 -14.63 -5.20 -16.85
CA VAL A 37 -15.56 -4.18 -16.33
C VAL A 37 -16.52 -3.71 -17.43
N HIS A 38 -16.01 -3.31 -18.60
CA HIS A 38 -16.82 -2.80 -19.69
C HIS A 38 -17.64 -3.87 -20.42
N ALA A 39 -17.24 -5.14 -20.41
CA ALA A 39 -18.03 -6.23 -20.96
C ALA A 39 -19.39 -6.38 -20.28
N VAL A 40 -19.49 -5.94 -19.02
CA VAL A 40 -20.74 -5.93 -18.23
C VAL A 40 -21.47 -4.58 -18.34
N ASP A 41 -20.75 -3.48 -18.62
CA ASP A 41 -21.23 -2.12 -18.46
C ASP A 41 -21.50 -1.34 -19.77
N ASP A 42 -21.29 -1.94 -20.95
CA ASP A 42 -21.57 -1.36 -22.29
C ASP A 42 -20.95 0.04 -22.58
N SER A 43 -19.90 0.43 -21.86
CA SER A 43 -19.25 1.73 -22.05
C SER A 43 -17.74 1.60 -22.31
N ILE A 44 -17.28 2.14 -23.47
CA ILE A 44 -15.86 2.16 -23.81
C ILE A 44 -15.41 3.62 -23.90
N ALA A 45 -14.63 4.08 -22.93
CA ALA A 45 -13.88 5.32 -23.08
C ALA A 45 -12.53 5.02 -23.77
N PRO A 46 -12.17 5.72 -24.85
CA PRO A 46 -10.87 5.53 -25.50
C PRO A 46 -9.74 5.98 -24.57
N ALA A 47 -8.71 5.16 -24.42
CA ALA A 47 -7.53 5.51 -23.67
C ALA A 47 -6.82 6.70 -24.32
N LYS A 48 -6.61 7.79 -23.58
CA LYS A 48 -5.78 8.91 -24.02
C LYS A 48 -4.33 8.45 -24.19
N LYS A 49 -3.78 8.64 -25.39
CA LYS A 49 -2.37 8.40 -25.68
C LYS A 49 -1.57 9.66 -25.34
N GLU A 50 -1.22 9.84 -24.08
CA GLU A 50 -0.31 10.91 -23.67
C GLU A 50 1.09 10.36 -23.48
N LYS A 51 2.11 11.13 -23.91
CA LYS A 51 3.50 10.78 -23.66
C LYS A 51 3.85 11.06 -22.20
N GLN A 52 4.45 10.08 -21.55
CA GLN A 52 4.93 10.20 -20.18
C GLN A 52 6.46 10.24 -20.17
N PHE A 53 7.03 11.08 -19.30
CA PHE A 53 8.45 11.08 -19.05
C PHE A 53 8.82 9.92 -18.12
N GLN A 54 9.74 9.06 -18.55
CA GLN A 54 10.17 7.88 -17.81
C GLN A 54 11.68 7.70 -17.90
N ALA A 55 12.25 6.99 -16.94
CA ALA A 55 13.63 6.54 -17.04
C ALA A 55 13.77 5.52 -18.18
N ASP A 56 14.81 5.67 -18.98
CA ASP A 56 15.17 4.65 -19.96
C ASP A 56 16.02 3.59 -19.29
N LEU A 57 15.38 2.46 -19.01
CA LEU A 57 16.01 1.30 -18.38
C LEU A 57 16.49 0.25 -19.39
N SER A 58 16.45 0.57 -20.70
CA SER A 58 16.91 -0.33 -21.74
C SER A 58 18.41 -0.63 -21.60
N GLY A 59 18.78 -1.90 -21.69
CA GLY A 59 20.18 -2.33 -21.51
C GLY A 59 20.65 -2.46 -20.06
N MET A 60 19.83 -2.12 -19.06
CA MET A 60 20.11 -2.39 -17.65
C MET A 60 19.72 -3.82 -17.28
N THR A 61 20.43 -4.40 -16.31
CA THR A 61 20.12 -5.71 -15.74
C THR A 61 19.69 -5.53 -14.29
N PHE A 62 18.61 -6.19 -13.91
CA PHE A 62 18.01 -6.12 -12.58
C PHE A 62 17.89 -7.51 -11.95
N PRO A 63 17.86 -7.62 -10.62
CA PRO A 63 17.53 -8.87 -9.94
C PRO A 63 15.99 -9.09 -9.98
N ASP A 64 15.44 -9.27 -11.18
CA ASP A 64 14.02 -9.35 -11.51
C ASP A 64 13.43 -10.78 -11.36
N LYS A 65 14.03 -11.62 -10.52
CA LYS A 65 13.59 -12.99 -10.25
C LYS A 65 13.30 -13.17 -8.77
N ILE A 66 12.08 -13.57 -8.43
CA ILE A 66 11.66 -13.74 -7.03
C ILE A 66 12.52 -14.74 -6.27
N ASN A 67 13.08 -15.75 -6.94
CA ASN A 67 13.93 -16.77 -6.32
C ASN A 67 15.33 -16.27 -5.91
N LEU A 68 15.72 -15.06 -6.28
CA LEU A 68 16.96 -14.42 -5.82
C LEU A 68 16.81 -13.85 -4.40
N TYR A 69 15.57 -13.57 -3.97
CA TYR A 69 15.26 -12.92 -2.72
C TYR A 69 15.09 -13.91 -1.60
N GLN A 70 15.61 -13.59 -0.41
CA GLN A 70 15.10 -14.18 0.82
C GLN A 70 13.67 -13.70 0.98
N GLN A 71 12.73 -14.63 0.85
CA GLN A 71 11.29 -14.36 0.91
C GLN A 71 10.71 -14.84 2.23
N GLU A 72 9.80 -14.06 2.77
CA GLU A 72 8.95 -14.50 3.87
C GLU A 72 7.65 -15.09 3.33
N TRP A 73 7.03 -15.95 4.12
CA TRP A 73 5.81 -16.61 3.68
C TRP A 73 4.68 -15.59 3.45
N HIS A 74 4.01 -15.70 2.33
CA HIS A 74 2.84 -14.91 1.95
C HIS A 74 1.95 -15.69 0.96
N LEU A 75 0.66 -15.34 0.91
CA LEU A 75 -0.25 -15.85 -0.12
C LEU A 75 0.06 -15.23 -1.49
N PRO A 76 -0.34 -15.87 -2.61
CA PRO A 76 -0.16 -15.31 -3.95
C PRO A 76 -0.76 -13.90 -4.10
N PRO A 77 -0.23 -13.06 -5.02
CA PRO A 77 -0.77 -11.73 -5.28
C PRO A 77 -2.23 -11.75 -5.74
N VAL A 78 -3.05 -10.87 -5.18
CA VAL A 78 -4.45 -10.65 -5.57
C VAL A 78 -4.59 -9.26 -6.15
N SER A 79 -5.33 -9.12 -7.26
CA SER A 79 -5.58 -7.81 -7.87
C SER A 79 -6.71 -7.07 -7.16
N GLN A 80 -6.49 -5.78 -6.89
CA GLN A 80 -7.55 -4.88 -6.41
C GLN A 80 -8.54 -4.47 -7.50
N GLY A 81 -8.27 -4.83 -8.76
CA GLY A 81 -9.14 -4.50 -9.90
C GLY A 81 -9.18 -3.01 -10.20
N ASN A 82 -10.40 -2.49 -10.43
CA ASN A 82 -10.70 -1.08 -10.60
C ASN A 82 -11.29 -0.52 -9.29
N SER A 83 -10.46 -0.51 -8.24
CA SER A 83 -10.78 0.10 -6.95
C SER A 83 -9.53 0.78 -6.39
N ASN A 84 -9.69 1.84 -5.60
CA ASN A 84 -8.59 2.55 -4.96
C ASN A 84 -8.38 2.02 -3.52
N THR A 85 -8.26 0.69 -3.39
CA THR A 85 -8.20 -0.02 -2.11
C THR A 85 -6.87 -0.71 -1.86
N CYS A 86 -5.77 -0.21 -2.47
CA CYS A 86 -4.41 -0.74 -2.29
C CYS A 86 -4.01 -0.82 -0.81
N TRP A 87 -4.34 0.18 -0.01
CA TRP A 87 -4.15 0.23 1.42
C TRP A 87 -4.72 -1.01 2.14
N CYS A 88 -5.91 -1.46 1.73
CA CYS A 88 -6.56 -2.62 2.32
C CYS A 88 -5.98 -3.94 1.80
N PHE A 89 -5.72 -4.05 0.49
CA PHE A 89 -5.14 -5.27 -0.09
C PHE A 89 -3.74 -5.56 0.43
N SER A 90 -2.89 -4.54 0.52
CA SER A 90 -1.53 -4.68 1.05
C SER A 90 -1.53 -5.07 2.53
N THR A 91 -2.34 -4.38 3.34
CA THR A 91 -2.38 -4.61 4.78
C THR A 91 -3.07 -5.92 5.14
N THR A 92 -4.14 -6.31 4.42
CA THR A 92 -4.75 -7.63 4.59
C THR A 92 -3.74 -8.74 4.23
N SER A 93 -3.00 -8.56 3.14
CA SER A 93 -1.92 -9.48 2.75
C SER A 93 -0.83 -9.60 3.82
N PHE A 94 -0.45 -8.51 4.45
CA PHE A 94 0.47 -8.49 5.58
C PHE A 94 -0.10 -9.28 6.77
N PHE A 95 -1.35 -9.06 7.16
CA PHE A 95 -1.99 -9.82 8.23
C PHE A 95 -2.13 -11.30 7.94
N GLU A 96 -2.31 -11.70 6.69
CA GLU A 96 -2.26 -13.11 6.26
C GLU A 96 -0.90 -13.74 6.56
N SER A 97 0.20 -13.01 6.31
CA SER A 97 1.56 -13.45 6.65
C SER A 97 1.75 -13.51 8.17
N GLU A 98 1.23 -12.55 8.93
CA GLU A 98 1.27 -12.56 10.39
C GLU A 98 0.48 -13.73 11.00
N VAL A 99 -0.71 -14.04 10.45
CA VAL A 99 -1.48 -15.24 10.84
C VAL A 99 -0.66 -16.50 10.62
N HIS A 100 0.01 -16.61 9.47
CA HIS A 100 0.88 -17.76 9.20
C HIS A 100 2.07 -17.80 10.19
N ARG A 101 2.72 -16.69 10.43
CA ARG A 101 3.85 -16.58 11.37
C ARG A 101 3.45 -17.00 12.80
N LEU A 102 2.27 -16.59 13.25
CA LEU A 102 1.78 -16.84 14.61
C LEU A 102 1.16 -18.22 14.81
N THR A 103 0.50 -18.75 13.77
CA THR A 103 -0.35 -19.95 13.91
C THR A 103 0.00 -21.10 12.96
N GLY A 104 0.84 -20.87 11.94
CA GLY A 104 1.11 -21.82 10.86
C GLY A 104 -0.05 -21.99 9.89
N GLN A 105 -1.17 -21.26 10.05
CA GLN A 105 -2.34 -21.40 9.17
C GLN A 105 -2.24 -20.49 7.94
N SER A 106 -2.74 -20.99 6.81
CA SER A 106 -2.86 -20.24 5.55
C SER A 106 -4.35 -19.89 5.36
N ILE A 107 -4.73 -18.67 5.72
CA ILE A 107 -6.13 -18.21 5.67
C ILE A 107 -6.20 -16.97 4.80
N LYS A 108 -7.00 -17.03 3.73
CA LYS A 108 -7.30 -15.85 2.91
C LYS A 108 -8.38 -15.01 3.59
N LEU A 109 -8.01 -13.79 3.99
CA LEU A 109 -8.89 -12.83 4.64
C LEU A 109 -9.66 -11.99 3.61
N SER A 110 -10.78 -11.41 4.02
CA SER A 110 -11.62 -10.59 3.16
C SER A 110 -11.19 -9.13 3.19
N GLU A 111 -10.60 -8.65 2.13
CA GLU A 111 -10.29 -7.22 1.95
C GLU A 111 -11.59 -6.38 1.94
N MET A 112 -12.60 -6.90 1.27
CA MET A 112 -13.86 -6.17 1.08
C MET A 112 -14.70 -6.03 2.36
N TYR A 113 -14.52 -6.91 3.35
CA TYR A 113 -15.15 -6.75 4.66
C TYR A 113 -14.62 -5.48 5.35
N THR A 114 -13.32 -5.26 5.29
CA THR A 114 -12.68 -4.05 5.84
C THR A 114 -13.06 -2.81 5.05
N VAL A 115 -13.00 -2.87 3.71
CA VAL A 115 -13.40 -1.76 2.84
C VAL A 115 -14.84 -1.32 3.10
N TYR A 116 -15.76 -2.28 3.33
CA TYR A 116 -17.15 -1.97 3.66
C TYR A 116 -17.25 -1.11 4.93
N TRP A 117 -16.56 -1.51 5.99
CA TRP A 117 -16.61 -0.79 7.26
C TRP A 117 -15.88 0.54 7.21
N GLU A 118 -14.77 0.61 6.47
CA GLU A 118 -14.07 1.88 6.24
C GLU A 118 -14.96 2.92 5.55
N TYR A 119 -15.76 2.52 4.58
CA TYR A 119 -16.69 3.44 3.92
C TYR A 119 -17.83 3.87 4.84
N VAL A 120 -18.26 3.02 5.75
CA VAL A 120 -19.21 3.39 6.82
C VAL A 120 -18.59 4.45 7.73
N GLU A 121 -17.38 4.23 8.24
CA GLU A 121 -16.65 5.18 9.10
C GLU A 121 -16.46 6.56 8.43
N ARG A 122 -16.09 6.54 7.16
CA ARG A 122 -15.96 7.78 6.37
C ARG A 122 -17.30 8.52 6.23
N ALA A 123 -18.39 7.80 6.02
CA ALA A 123 -19.70 8.41 5.92
C ALA A 123 -20.17 8.98 7.27
N GLU A 124 -19.92 8.28 8.38
CA GLU A 124 -20.20 8.77 9.73
C GLU A 124 -19.46 10.10 9.98
N ARG A 125 -18.15 10.12 9.70
CA ARG A 125 -17.35 11.34 9.89
C ARG A 125 -17.79 12.48 8.97
N PHE A 126 -18.11 12.20 7.73
CA PHE A 126 -18.63 13.21 6.80
C PHE A 126 -19.87 13.90 7.34
N VAL A 127 -20.80 13.14 7.93
CA VAL A 127 -22.01 13.69 8.56
C VAL A 127 -21.63 14.51 9.81
N GLN A 128 -20.79 13.96 10.70
CA GLN A 128 -20.35 14.61 11.93
C GLN A 128 -19.65 15.94 11.66
N GLU A 129 -18.83 16.01 10.61
CA GLU A 129 -18.10 17.21 10.19
C GLU A 129 -18.86 18.08 9.18
N ARG A 130 -20.15 17.81 8.95
CA ARG A 130 -21.00 18.59 8.05
C ARG A 130 -20.42 18.75 6.64
N GLY A 131 -19.85 17.65 6.11
CA GLY A 131 -19.26 17.59 4.79
C GLY A 131 -17.91 18.29 4.64
N ASN A 132 -17.19 18.54 5.73
CA ASN A 132 -15.85 19.09 5.72
C ASN A 132 -14.75 18.02 5.62
N SER A 133 -15.05 16.74 5.90
CA SER A 133 -14.14 15.65 5.61
C SER A 133 -14.30 15.15 4.16
N ALA A 134 -13.22 14.63 3.58
CA ALA A 134 -13.28 14.04 2.26
C ALA A 134 -13.97 12.65 2.29
N PHE A 135 -14.89 12.41 1.35
CA PHE A 135 -15.45 11.09 1.11
C PHE A 135 -14.78 10.50 -0.14
N SER A 136 -13.79 9.64 0.04
CA SER A 136 -12.96 9.03 -1.00
C SER A 136 -12.73 7.54 -0.73
N GLU A 137 -12.13 6.80 -1.67
CA GLU A 137 -11.88 5.36 -1.54
C GLU A 137 -10.55 5.04 -0.83
N GLY A 138 -9.58 5.95 -0.88
CA GLY A 138 -8.24 5.77 -0.30
C GLY A 138 -8.25 5.80 1.22
N SER A 139 -7.32 5.14 1.85
CA SER A 139 -7.05 5.15 3.29
C SER A 139 -5.62 4.67 3.57
N GLU A 140 -5.24 4.57 4.84
CA GLU A 140 -3.92 4.19 5.31
C GLU A 140 -3.87 2.74 5.82
N ALA A 141 -2.66 2.18 5.98
CA ALA A 141 -2.46 0.85 6.53
C ALA A 141 -3.06 0.71 7.94
N ASN A 142 -2.92 1.73 8.79
CA ASN A 142 -3.47 1.70 10.16
C ASN A 142 -5.00 1.84 10.22
N ALA A 143 -5.67 2.19 9.12
CA ALA A 143 -7.13 2.06 9.03
C ALA A 143 -7.55 0.59 9.18
N VAL A 144 -6.84 -0.33 8.53
CA VAL A 144 -7.11 -1.77 8.67
C VAL A 144 -6.92 -2.23 10.11
N VAL A 145 -5.88 -1.76 10.79
CA VAL A 145 -5.65 -2.04 12.23
C VAL A 145 -6.83 -1.55 13.07
N ARG A 146 -7.29 -0.32 12.83
CA ARG A 146 -8.46 0.28 13.50
C ARG A 146 -9.73 -0.52 13.24
N ASP A 147 -9.98 -0.89 11.98
CA ASP A 147 -11.18 -1.59 11.57
C ASP A 147 -11.20 -3.04 12.07
N PHE A 148 -10.07 -3.74 12.06
CA PHE A 148 -9.95 -5.06 12.68
C PHE A 148 -10.25 -5.00 14.18
N ARG A 149 -9.74 -3.98 14.88
CA ARG A 149 -10.06 -3.76 16.31
C ARG A 149 -11.54 -3.48 16.53
N LYS A 150 -12.16 -2.66 15.67
CA LYS A 150 -13.55 -2.23 15.84
C LYS A 150 -14.55 -3.29 15.36
N TYR A 151 -14.31 -3.91 14.22
CA TYR A 151 -15.27 -4.79 13.52
C TYR A 151 -14.84 -6.26 13.46
N GLY A 152 -13.57 -6.56 13.69
CA GLY A 152 -13.01 -7.89 13.43
C GLY A 152 -12.74 -8.10 11.94
N ILE A 153 -12.64 -9.36 11.54
CA ILE A 153 -12.39 -9.76 10.16
C ILE A 153 -13.04 -11.13 9.88
N VAL A 154 -13.30 -11.43 8.61
CA VAL A 154 -13.83 -12.70 8.15
C VAL A 154 -12.96 -13.29 7.02
N PRO A 155 -12.98 -14.60 6.79
CA PRO A 155 -12.39 -15.21 5.61
C PRO A 155 -13.05 -14.70 4.32
N ARG A 156 -12.27 -14.60 3.23
CA ARG A 156 -12.80 -14.17 1.93
C ARG A 156 -13.94 -15.06 1.40
N GLU A 157 -13.91 -16.35 1.70
CA GLU A 157 -14.96 -17.27 1.29
C GLU A 157 -16.30 -17.01 1.99
N VAL A 158 -16.28 -16.37 3.16
CA VAL A 158 -17.47 -15.96 3.92
C VAL A 158 -18.06 -14.66 3.38
N PHE A 159 -17.21 -13.72 3.01
CA PHE A 159 -17.62 -12.44 2.43
C PHE A 159 -16.60 -11.99 1.38
N SER A 160 -16.92 -12.21 0.10
CA SER A 160 -16.05 -11.76 -0.98
C SER A 160 -16.19 -10.28 -1.30
N GLY A 161 -17.36 -9.70 -1.03
CA GLY A 161 -17.71 -8.34 -1.42
C GLY A 161 -17.65 -8.09 -2.93
N GLN A 162 -17.70 -9.15 -3.73
CA GLN A 162 -17.59 -9.09 -5.18
C GLN A 162 -18.95 -9.26 -5.83
N GLU A 163 -19.26 -8.36 -6.76
CA GLU A 163 -20.50 -8.43 -7.53
C GLU A 163 -20.53 -9.75 -8.35
N PRO A 164 -21.68 -10.47 -8.36
CA PRO A 164 -21.79 -11.72 -9.06
C PRO A 164 -21.46 -11.62 -10.56
N GLY A 165 -20.69 -12.58 -11.08
CA GLY A 165 -20.31 -12.65 -12.49
C GLY A 165 -19.11 -11.80 -12.89
N ARG A 166 -18.54 -11.00 -11.99
CA ARG A 166 -17.30 -10.26 -12.25
C ARG A 166 -16.06 -11.05 -11.83
N LYS A 167 -15.01 -10.98 -12.65
CA LYS A 167 -13.70 -11.52 -12.32
C LYS A 167 -12.89 -10.56 -11.44
N PHE A 168 -13.02 -9.26 -11.66
CA PHE A 168 -12.30 -8.22 -10.96
C PHE A 168 -13.24 -7.33 -10.14
N TYR A 169 -12.74 -6.78 -9.05
CA TYR A 169 -13.43 -5.72 -8.30
C TYR A 169 -13.53 -4.46 -9.16
N THR A 170 -14.66 -3.78 -9.05
CA THR A 170 -14.84 -2.41 -9.55
C THR A 170 -15.76 -1.66 -8.61
N HIS A 171 -15.33 -0.49 -8.16
CA HIS A 171 -16.12 0.37 -7.28
C HIS A 171 -16.73 1.56 -8.02
N GLU A 172 -16.48 1.68 -9.32
CA GLU A 172 -16.84 2.86 -10.10
C GLU A 172 -18.32 3.26 -9.96
N LYS A 173 -19.25 2.31 -10.18
CA LYS A 173 -20.69 2.57 -10.04
C LYS A 173 -21.10 2.80 -8.59
N MET A 174 -20.71 1.88 -7.70
CA MET A 174 -21.02 1.95 -6.28
C MET A 174 -20.54 3.28 -5.67
N PHE A 175 -19.27 3.61 -5.91
CA PHE A 175 -18.69 4.81 -5.34
C PHE A 175 -19.23 6.08 -6.01
N GLY A 176 -19.62 6.02 -7.28
CA GLY A 176 -20.37 7.07 -7.97
C GLY A 176 -21.71 7.37 -7.29
N GLU A 177 -22.51 6.34 -6.99
CA GLU A 177 -23.78 6.48 -6.27
C GLU A 177 -23.59 7.02 -4.84
N LEU A 178 -22.63 6.46 -4.10
CA LEU A 178 -22.29 6.92 -2.76
C LEU A 178 -21.91 8.40 -2.76
N ARG A 179 -21.06 8.83 -3.69
CA ARG A 179 -20.64 10.23 -3.82
C ARG A 179 -21.79 11.15 -4.11
N HIS A 180 -22.62 10.82 -5.11
CA HIS A 180 -23.80 11.61 -5.42
C HIS A 180 -24.76 11.73 -4.23
N TYR A 181 -24.94 10.65 -3.47
CA TYR A 181 -25.76 10.69 -2.27
C TYR A 181 -25.16 11.58 -1.19
N MET A 182 -23.85 11.45 -0.90
CA MET A 182 -23.15 12.27 0.12
C MET A 182 -23.12 13.75 -0.29
N ASP A 183 -22.95 14.07 -1.57
CA ASP A 183 -23.07 15.44 -2.10
C ASP A 183 -24.48 16.00 -1.89
N ASN A 184 -25.52 15.18 -2.11
CA ASN A 184 -26.90 15.59 -1.84
C ASN A 184 -27.11 15.85 -0.32
N VAL A 185 -26.62 14.98 0.55
CA VAL A 185 -26.67 15.17 2.03
C VAL A 185 -26.06 16.52 2.41
N LYS A 186 -24.90 16.87 1.83
CA LYS A 186 -24.24 18.16 2.05
C LYS A 186 -25.06 19.33 1.53
N ASN A 187 -25.53 19.26 0.29
CA ASN A 187 -26.23 20.35 -0.38
C ASN A 187 -27.62 20.66 0.24
N THR A 188 -28.25 19.65 0.80
CA THR A 188 -29.57 19.79 1.46
C THR A 188 -29.46 19.90 2.98
N ALA A 189 -28.26 19.87 3.54
CA ALA A 189 -28.01 19.84 4.99
C ALA A 189 -28.78 18.71 5.72
N ALA A 190 -28.91 17.54 5.09
CA ALA A 190 -29.65 16.39 5.64
C ALA A 190 -28.77 15.56 6.59
N TRP A 191 -28.44 16.10 7.75
CA TRP A 191 -27.44 15.57 8.67
C TRP A 191 -27.97 14.56 9.71
N ASP A 192 -29.04 13.82 9.39
CA ASP A 192 -29.46 12.68 10.21
C ASP A 192 -28.52 11.50 9.99
N GLU A 193 -27.58 11.31 10.91
CA GLU A 193 -26.55 10.28 10.80
C GLU A 193 -27.12 8.88 10.62
N ALA A 194 -28.15 8.53 11.41
CA ALA A 194 -28.74 7.19 11.34
C ALA A 194 -29.35 6.93 9.95
N GLN A 195 -30.05 7.91 9.39
CA GLN A 195 -30.66 7.82 8.06
C GLN A 195 -29.59 7.77 6.97
N VAL A 196 -28.56 8.61 7.07
CA VAL A 196 -27.46 8.66 6.08
C VAL A 196 -26.73 7.32 6.06
N ILE A 197 -26.34 6.80 7.21
CA ILE A 197 -25.61 5.53 7.30
C ILE A 197 -26.46 4.34 6.85
N ALA A 198 -27.77 4.33 7.15
CA ALA A 198 -28.66 3.30 6.63
C ALA A 198 -28.71 3.30 5.09
N THR A 199 -28.74 4.48 4.47
CA THR A 199 -28.74 4.63 3.00
C THR A 199 -27.38 4.22 2.40
N VAL A 200 -26.28 4.66 2.97
CA VAL A 200 -24.91 4.25 2.56
C VAL A 200 -24.77 2.73 2.60
N LYS A 201 -25.17 2.10 3.71
CA LYS A 201 -25.18 0.63 3.84
C LYS A 201 -26.09 -0.04 2.80
N SER A 202 -27.24 0.53 2.51
CA SER A 202 -28.16 -0.02 1.50
C SER A 202 -27.54 -0.03 0.11
N ILE A 203 -26.86 1.05 -0.28
CA ILE A 203 -26.12 1.12 -1.55
C ILE A 203 -25.02 0.06 -1.56
N MET A 204 -24.15 0.03 -0.53
CA MET A 204 -23.06 -0.95 -0.46
C MET A 204 -23.55 -2.40 -0.46
N ASN A 205 -24.64 -2.69 0.24
CA ASN A 205 -25.24 -4.03 0.28
C ASN A 205 -25.69 -4.52 -1.10
N HIS A 206 -26.10 -3.60 -1.98
CA HIS A 206 -26.47 -3.94 -3.36
C HIS A 206 -25.26 -4.45 -4.16
N TYR A 207 -24.09 -3.82 -4.02
CA TYR A 207 -22.90 -4.15 -4.79
C TYR A 207 -22.00 -5.20 -4.12
N MET A 208 -21.86 -5.14 -2.80
CA MET A 208 -20.88 -5.94 -2.04
C MET A 208 -21.53 -7.10 -1.26
N GLY A 209 -22.85 -7.09 -1.10
CA GLY A 209 -23.56 -7.97 -0.18
C GLY A 209 -23.54 -7.45 1.25
N VAL A 210 -24.22 -8.18 2.16
CA VAL A 210 -24.34 -7.81 3.57
C VAL A 210 -23.22 -8.48 4.37
N PRO A 211 -22.36 -7.74 5.07
CA PRO A 211 -21.35 -8.31 5.94
C PRO A 211 -22.01 -9.16 7.05
N PRO A 212 -21.50 -10.37 7.32
CA PRO A 212 -22.08 -11.26 8.32
C PRO A 212 -21.76 -10.79 9.75
N GLU A 213 -22.75 -10.88 10.66
CA GLU A 213 -22.53 -10.69 12.09
C GLU A 213 -21.91 -11.93 12.74
N LYS A 214 -22.22 -13.12 12.20
CA LYS A 214 -21.68 -14.42 12.61
C LYS A 214 -21.53 -15.32 11.37
N PHE A 215 -20.59 -16.24 11.41
CA PHE A 215 -20.35 -17.21 10.32
C PHE A 215 -19.79 -18.52 10.87
N GLU A 216 -19.91 -19.56 10.08
CA GLU A 216 -19.33 -20.86 10.39
C GLU A 216 -17.91 -20.97 9.80
N TRP A 217 -16.96 -21.45 10.59
CA TRP A 217 -15.62 -21.74 10.19
C TRP A 217 -15.16 -23.07 10.79
N LYS A 218 -14.83 -24.05 9.94
CA LYS A 218 -14.37 -25.38 10.37
C LYS A 218 -15.29 -26.06 11.41
N GLY A 219 -16.60 -25.86 11.28
CA GLY A 219 -17.62 -26.47 12.14
C GLY A 219 -17.95 -25.70 13.43
N GLU A 220 -17.35 -24.54 13.63
CA GLU A 220 -17.64 -23.66 14.76
C GLU A 220 -18.18 -22.31 14.29
N THR A 221 -19.04 -21.69 15.08
CA THR A 221 -19.62 -20.37 14.79
C THR A 221 -18.84 -19.27 15.49
N TYR A 222 -18.43 -18.27 14.72
CA TYR A 222 -17.69 -17.11 15.22
C TYR A 222 -18.38 -15.81 14.84
N SER A 223 -18.27 -14.79 15.69
CA SER A 223 -18.33 -13.40 15.25
C SER A 223 -17.00 -12.99 14.63
N PRO A 224 -16.96 -11.94 13.78
CA PRO A 224 -15.70 -11.47 13.18
C PRO A 224 -14.61 -11.13 14.21
N LYS A 225 -14.98 -10.60 15.38
CA LYS A 225 -14.04 -10.31 16.48
C LYS A 225 -13.53 -11.58 17.18
N GLU A 226 -14.39 -12.57 17.36
CA GLU A 226 -13.95 -13.85 17.91
C GLU A 226 -13.03 -14.59 16.96
N PHE A 227 -13.29 -14.50 15.66
CA PHE A 227 -12.41 -15.07 14.65
C PHE A 227 -11.03 -14.41 14.69
N LEU A 228 -10.97 -13.07 14.74
CA LEU A 228 -9.72 -12.30 14.87
C LEU A 228 -8.89 -12.78 16.07
N SER A 229 -9.49 -12.86 17.25
CA SER A 229 -8.78 -13.15 18.50
C SER A 229 -8.54 -14.65 18.73
N LYS A 230 -9.55 -15.50 18.48
CA LYS A 230 -9.48 -16.92 18.80
C LYS A 230 -8.79 -17.76 17.74
N VAL A 231 -9.02 -17.44 16.45
CA VAL A 231 -8.51 -18.22 15.31
C VAL A 231 -7.23 -17.63 14.75
N LEU A 232 -7.25 -16.33 14.44
CA LEU A 232 -6.11 -15.65 13.82
C LEU A 232 -5.01 -15.28 14.83
N LYS A 233 -5.35 -15.14 16.12
CA LYS A 233 -4.42 -14.76 17.20
C LYS A 233 -3.73 -13.41 16.97
N LEU A 234 -4.40 -12.50 16.28
CA LEU A 234 -3.90 -11.16 16.00
C LEU A 234 -4.29 -10.21 17.14
N GLU A 235 -3.29 -9.56 17.72
CA GLU A 235 -3.46 -8.51 18.72
C GLU A 235 -3.14 -7.16 18.07
N MET A 236 -4.17 -6.35 17.85
CA MET A 236 -4.03 -5.12 17.03
C MET A 236 -3.10 -4.06 17.64
N ASP A 237 -2.81 -4.12 18.94
CA ASP A 237 -1.85 -3.25 19.62
C ASP A 237 -0.38 -3.65 19.40
N ASP A 238 -0.16 -4.75 18.68
CA ASP A 238 1.17 -5.22 18.33
C ASP A 238 1.69 -4.65 17.01
N TYR A 239 0.85 -3.91 16.27
CA TYR A 239 1.17 -3.38 14.94
C TYR A 239 1.35 -1.87 14.98
N ILE A 240 2.48 -1.41 14.45
CA ILE A 240 2.98 -0.04 14.59
C ILE A 240 3.33 0.53 13.23
N ASP A 241 2.89 1.76 12.96
CA ASP A 241 3.31 2.54 11.81
C ASP A 241 4.54 3.36 12.14
N VAL A 242 5.59 3.19 11.35
CA VAL A 242 6.82 3.97 11.40
C VAL A 242 6.84 4.95 10.24
N LEU A 243 6.97 6.22 10.54
CA LEU A 243 7.00 7.32 9.58
C LEU A 243 8.40 7.95 9.56
N SER A 244 8.79 8.53 8.43
CA SER A 244 10.00 9.33 8.36
C SER A 244 9.80 10.60 7.54
N TYR A 245 9.60 11.74 8.22
CA TYR A 245 9.59 13.08 7.62
C TYR A 245 9.88 14.17 8.66
N ILE A 246 10.49 15.29 8.26
CA ILE A 246 10.89 16.37 9.18
C ILE A 246 9.79 17.41 9.44
N GLN A 247 8.62 17.25 8.84
CA GLN A 247 7.48 18.15 9.05
C GLN A 247 6.95 18.08 10.49
N GLN A 248 7.23 16.99 11.20
CA GLN A 248 6.88 16.76 12.59
C GLN A 248 8.13 16.34 13.37
N PRO A 249 8.16 16.51 14.72
CA PRO A 249 9.30 16.10 15.54
C PRO A 249 9.64 14.63 15.37
N PHE A 250 10.93 14.32 15.34
CA PHE A 250 11.39 12.94 15.45
C PHE A 250 11.27 12.41 16.90
N TRP A 251 11.13 11.12 17.04
CA TRP A 251 11.01 10.40 18.33
C TRP A 251 9.72 10.70 19.08
N GLU A 252 8.71 11.13 18.35
CA GLU A 252 7.37 11.37 18.85
C GLU A 252 6.34 10.60 18.01
N LYS A 253 5.20 10.31 18.61
CA LYS A 253 4.02 9.89 17.86
C LYS A 253 3.39 11.15 17.25
N VAL A 254 3.20 11.12 15.94
CA VAL A 254 2.76 12.28 15.17
C VAL A 254 1.62 11.94 14.21
N GLU A 255 0.96 12.97 13.71
CA GLU A 255 0.02 12.84 12.60
C GLU A 255 0.77 12.80 11.27
N TYR A 256 0.54 11.76 10.46
CA TYR A 256 0.91 11.77 9.05
C TYR A 256 -0.11 12.62 8.29
N LYS A 257 0.32 13.78 7.78
CA LYS A 257 -0.57 14.80 7.19
C LYS A 257 -0.79 14.56 5.70
N VAL A 258 -1.52 13.51 5.39
CA VAL A 258 -1.96 13.15 4.04
C VAL A 258 -3.49 13.04 3.99
N PRO A 259 -4.12 13.20 2.80
CA PRO A 259 -5.58 13.15 2.68
C PRO A 259 -6.19 11.82 3.12
N ASP A 260 -5.44 10.73 2.97
CA ASP A 260 -5.91 9.38 3.27
C ASP A 260 -5.85 9.03 4.75
N ASN A 261 -5.08 9.77 5.57
CA ASN A 261 -5.22 9.78 7.04
C ASN A 261 -6.40 10.69 7.47
N TRP A 262 -7.57 10.44 6.90
CA TRP A 262 -8.76 11.28 7.03
C TRP A 262 -9.32 11.38 8.46
N TRP A 263 -9.00 10.43 9.33
CA TRP A 263 -9.38 10.47 10.76
C TRP A 263 -8.32 11.12 11.64
N HIS A 264 -7.24 11.66 11.03
CA HIS A 264 -6.16 12.38 11.70
C HIS A 264 -5.47 11.57 12.80
N SER A 265 -5.16 10.31 12.51
CA SER A 265 -4.36 9.46 13.40
C SER A 265 -3.04 10.14 13.75
N LYS A 266 -2.69 10.11 15.04
CA LYS A 266 -1.42 10.59 15.57
C LYS A 266 -0.55 9.44 16.11
N ASP A 267 -0.81 8.23 15.64
CA ASP A 267 -0.12 7.03 16.12
C ASP A 267 1.05 6.59 15.22
N TYR A 268 1.56 7.50 14.38
CA TYR A 268 2.75 7.25 13.57
C TYR A 268 4.02 7.57 14.36
N TYR A 269 4.92 6.60 14.48
CA TYR A 269 6.22 6.72 15.14
C TYR A 269 7.23 7.37 14.19
N ASN A 270 7.44 8.69 14.32
CA ASN A 270 8.28 9.46 13.43
C ASN A 270 9.76 9.37 13.79
N VAL A 271 10.59 8.95 12.85
CA VAL A 271 12.02 8.72 13.05
C VAL A 271 12.87 9.31 11.92
N PRO A 272 14.17 9.62 12.17
CA PRO A 272 15.11 9.99 11.12
C PRO A 272 15.20 8.90 10.04
N LEU A 273 15.47 9.31 8.81
CA LEU A 273 15.55 8.41 7.64
C LEU A 273 16.53 7.26 7.83
N GLU A 274 17.67 7.50 8.47
CA GLU A 274 18.66 6.45 8.74
C GLU A 274 18.10 5.37 9.65
N ASP A 275 17.39 5.77 10.73
CA ASP A 275 16.73 4.83 11.65
C ASP A 275 15.57 4.11 10.98
N TYR A 276 14.80 4.80 10.10
CA TYR A 276 13.75 4.22 9.28
C TYR A 276 14.28 3.09 8.39
N MET A 277 15.29 3.36 7.58
CA MET A 277 15.90 2.37 6.67
C MET A 277 16.52 1.19 7.44
N LYS A 278 17.18 1.47 8.57
CA LYS A 278 17.75 0.43 9.44
C LYS A 278 16.67 -0.47 10.02
N ALA A 279 15.57 0.11 10.52
CA ALA A 279 14.46 -0.64 11.09
C ALA A 279 13.79 -1.53 10.03
N LEU A 280 13.49 -0.97 8.85
CA LEU A 280 12.90 -1.69 7.72
C LEU A 280 13.78 -2.86 7.27
N LYS A 281 15.08 -2.63 7.03
CA LYS A 281 16.04 -3.65 6.63
C LYS A 281 16.16 -4.75 7.70
N ASN A 282 16.27 -4.37 8.98
CA ASN A 282 16.38 -5.34 10.05
C ASN A 282 15.12 -6.18 10.20
N ALA A 283 13.93 -5.58 10.05
CA ALA A 283 12.66 -6.29 10.13
C ALA A 283 12.59 -7.42 9.10
N ILE A 284 12.81 -7.12 7.82
CA ILE A 284 12.73 -8.16 6.77
C ILE A 284 13.83 -9.22 6.91
N LYS A 285 15.03 -8.85 7.33
CA LYS A 285 16.13 -9.81 7.59
C LYS A 285 15.87 -10.71 8.81
N ASN A 286 15.02 -10.28 9.74
CA ASN A 286 14.56 -11.04 10.90
C ASN A 286 13.20 -11.69 10.70
N HIS A 287 12.80 -11.95 9.44
CA HIS A 287 11.62 -12.71 9.08
C HIS A 287 10.27 -12.02 9.38
N TYR A 288 10.25 -10.69 9.37
CA TYR A 288 9.01 -9.93 9.44
C TYR A 288 8.73 -9.26 8.09
N THR A 289 7.54 -9.46 7.55
CA THR A 289 7.04 -8.67 6.43
C THR A 289 6.50 -7.32 6.92
N MET A 290 6.20 -6.41 6.00
CA MET A 290 5.65 -5.10 6.36
C MET A 290 4.83 -4.50 5.22
N VAL A 291 3.89 -3.62 5.54
CA VAL A 291 3.26 -2.77 4.54
C VAL A 291 4.14 -1.54 4.37
N VAL A 292 4.36 -1.11 3.14
CA VAL A 292 5.04 0.16 2.82
C VAL A 292 4.09 1.06 2.06
N GLY A 293 4.02 2.33 2.45
CA GLY A 293 3.22 3.38 1.82
C GLY A 293 4.08 4.48 1.23
N GLY A 294 3.65 5.05 0.10
CA GLY A 294 4.34 6.15 -0.54
C GLY A 294 4.01 6.32 -2.03
N ASP A 295 4.95 6.88 -2.78
CA ASP A 295 4.75 7.33 -4.15
C ASP A 295 5.21 6.29 -5.18
N VAL A 296 4.32 5.94 -6.12
CA VAL A 296 4.61 5.07 -7.29
C VAL A 296 4.30 5.75 -8.62
N SER A 297 4.07 7.06 -8.62
CA SER A 297 3.77 7.85 -9.84
C SER A 297 5.01 8.45 -10.51
N GLU A 298 6.18 7.93 -10.26
CA GLU A 298 7.49 8.47 -10.56
C GLU A 298 8.09 7.96 -11.87
N ALA A 299 9.01 8.78 -12.46
CA ALA A 299 9.72 8.43 -13.68
C ALA A 299 10.59 7.15 -13.55
N GLY A 300 11.07 6.84 -12.36
CA GLY A 300 11.86 5.64 -12.05
C GLY A 300 11.03 4.42 -11.66
N PHE A 301 9.71 4.54 -11.60
CA PHE A 301 8.79 3.44 -11.37
C PHE A 301 8.35 2.82 -12.70
N SER A 302 9.02 1.74 -13.09
CA SER A 302 8.79 1.11 -14.40
C SER A 302 7.83 -0.08 -14.30
N ARG A 303 6.66 0.08 -14.90
CA ARG A 303 5.66 -1.00 -15.05
C ARG A 303 6.09 -2.05 -16.08
N ASP A 304 6.86 -1.64 -17.09
CA ASP A 304 7.34 -2.54 -18.15
C ASP A 304 8.37 -3.54 -17.61
N TYR A 305 9.26 -3.09 -16.71
CA TYR A 305 10.31 -3.90 -16.09
C TYR A 305 9.92 -4.41 -14.70
N GLN A 306 8.82 -3.93 -14.12
CA GLN A 306 8.40 -4.19 -12.74
C GLN A 306 9.49 -3.84 -11.71
N VAL A 307 10.21 -2.74 -11.97
CA VAL A 307 11.33 -2.24 -11.15
C VAL A 307 11.06 -0.80 -10.73
N ALA A 308 11.47 -0.45 -9.52
CA ALA A 308 11.50 0.93 -9.04
C ALA A 308 12.90 1.30 -8.53
N LEU A 309 13.42 2.42 -9.02
CA LEU A 309 14.71 2.98 -8.66
C LEU A 309 14.71 4.51 -8.82
N ILE A 310 15.63 5.20 -8.16
CA ILE A 310 15.82 6.63 -8.37
C ILE A 310 16.73 6.84 -9.57
N PRO A 311 16.25 7.51 -10.64
CA PRO A 311 17.07 7.80 -11.81
C PRO A 311 18.14 8.85 -11.49
N SER A 312 19.31 8.75 -12.15
CA SER A 312 20.43 9.67 -11.93
C SER A 312 20.14 11.13 -12.30
N PHE A 313 19.10 11.38 -13.10
CA PHE A 313 18.66 12.74 -13.45
C PHE A 313 17.77 13.38 -12.37
N ASP A 314 17.20 12.60 -11.45
CA ASP A 314 16.39 13.11 -10.32
C ASP A 314 17.32 13.63 -9.21
N ILE A 315 18.05 12.75 -8.55
CA ILE A 315 18.98 13.08 -7.47
C ILE A 315 20.09 12.01 -7.38
N PRO A 316 21.35 12.39 -7.12
CA PRO A 316 22.38 11.42 -6.78
C PRO A 316 21.99 10.63 -5.51
N VAL A 317 22.13 9.30 -5.53
CA VAL A 317 21.77 8.43 -4.40
C VAL A 317 22.44 8.86 -3.08
N ALA A 318 23.70 9.30 -3.15
CA ALA A 318 24.43 9.80 -1.99
C ALA A 318 23.85 11.10 -1.37
N SER A 319 22.97 11.80 -2.10
CA SER A 319 22.32 13.02 -1.64
C SER A 319 20.91 12.79 -1.09
N ILE A 320 20.48 11.53 -0.99
CA ILE A 320 19.17 11.19 -0.42
C ILE A 320 19.30 11.20 1.13
N ASP A 321 18.76 12.23 1.73
CA ASP A 321 18.69 12.45 3.17
C ASP A 321 17.27 12.89 3.61
N ASP A 322 17.08 13.19 4.89
CA ASP A 322 15.81 13.68 5.43
C ASP A 322 15.33 14.96 4.73
N ASN A 323 16.25 15.87 4.34
CA ASN A 323 15.89 17.13 3.67
C ASN A 323 15.44 16.88 2.23
N ALA A 324 16.15 16.04 1.49
CA ALA A 324 15.78 15.67 0.12
C ALA A 324 14.39 15.00 0.06
N ARG A 325 14.11 14.16 1.04
CA ARG A 325 12.82 13.48 1.23
C ARG A 325 11.70 14.48 1.54
N GLN A 326 11.92 15.33 2.57
CA GLN A 326 10.93 16.33 2.96
C GLN A 326 10.68 17.39 1.89
N PHE A 327 11.71 17.83 1.19
CA PHE A 327 11.57 18.80 0.10
C PHE A 327 10.59 18.29 -0.96
N ARG A 328 10.72 17.03 -1.38
CA ARG A 328 9.82 16.42 -2.37
C ARG A 328 8.42 16.21 -1.86
N PHE A 329 8.26 15.79 -0.61
CA PHE A 329 6.94 15.67 0.02
C PHE A 329 6.26 17.04 0.15
N SER A 330 6.97 18.07 0.59
CA SER A 330 6.42 19.41 0.78
C SER A 330 6.02 20.11 -0.51
N ASN A 331 6.65 19.81 -1.64
CA ASN A 331 6.33 20.40 -2.95
C ASN A 331 5.42 19.52 -3.82
N GLY A 332 4.97 18.37 -3.31
CA GLY A 332 4.06 17.47 -3.98
C GLY A 332 4.69 16.62 -5.12
N THR A 333 6.03 16.55 -5.20
CA THR A 333 6.73 15.62 -6.12
C THR A 333 6.95 14.25 -5.51
N THR A 334 6.69 14.07 -4.24
CA THR A 334 6.45 12.79 -3.58
C THR A 334 5.09 12.89 -2.91
N THR A 335 4.19 11.98 -3.26
CA THR A 335 2.84 11.87 -2.72
C THR A 335 2.70 10.55 -1.96
N ASP A 336 1.59 10.38 -1.30
CA ASP A 336 1.18 9.10 -0.74
C ASP A 336 0.03 8.57 -1.59
N ASP A 337 0.36 7.69 -2.54
CA ASP A 337 -0.59 7.24 -3.55
C ASP A 337 -0.74 5.72 -3.65
N HIS A 338 0.11 4.94 -2.94
CA HIS A 338 0.03 3.49 -3.03
C HIS A 338 0.60 2.76 -1.80
N GLY A 339 -0.18 1.81 -1.28
CA GLY A 339 0.25 0.86 -0.25
C GLY A 339 0.58 -0.51 -0.83
N MET A 340 1.70 -1.12 -0.41
CA MET A 340 2.20 -2.40 -0.91
C MET A 340 2.75 -3.29 0.20
N HIS A 341 2.85 -4.60 -0.03
CA HIS A 341 3.36 -5.57 0.94
C HIS A 341 4.81 -5.95 0.61
N LEU A 342 5.76 -5.53 1.44
CA LEU A 342 7.17 -5.89 1.34
C LEU A 342 7.38 -7.29 1.94
N VAL A 343 7.81 -8.25 1.10
CA VAL A 343 7.85 -9.68 1.43
C VAL A 343 9.23 -10.32 1.27
N GLY A 344 10.24 -9.59 0.83
CA GLY A 344 11.57 -10.18 0.67
C GLY A 344 12.69 -9.16 0.51
N TYR A 345 13.92 -9.64 0.63
CA TYR A 345 15.14 -8.86 0.58
C TYR A 345 16.23 -9.58 -0.21
N TYR A 346 17.00 -8.81 -0.95
CA TYR A 346 18.18 -9.26 -1.67
C TYR A 346 19.26 -8.18 -1.62
N GLU A 347 20.50 -8.56 -1.42
CA GLU A 347 21.66 -7.69 -1.53
C GLU A 347 22.56 -8.24 -2.63
N ASP A 348 22.84 -7.45 -3.65
CA ASP A 348 23.66 -7.89 -4.75
C ASP A 348 25.15 -7.87 -4.39
N LYS A 349 26.01 -8.39 -5.28
CA LYS A 349 27.45 -8.50 -5.08
C LYS A 349 28.17 -7.14 -4.86
N ASP A 350 27.53 -6.06 -5.28
CA ASP A 350 28.06 -4.70 -5.17
C ASP A 350 27.51 -3.98 -3.92
N GLY A 351 26.72 -4.69 -3.09
CA GLY A 351 26.13 -4.19 -1.86
C GLY A 351 24.87 -3.35 -2.08
N THR A 352 24.28 -3.39 -3.29
CA THR A 352 23.00 -2.71 -3.56
C THR A 352 21.86 -3.52 -2.98
N GLU A 353 21.04 -2.86 -2.19
CA GLU A 353 19.85 -3.46 -1.56
C GLU A 353 18.65 -3.44 -2.49
N TRP A 354 17.91 -4.56 -2.51
CA TRP A 354 16.70 -4.74 -3.27
C TRP A 354 15.62 -5.37 -2.40
N TYR A 355 14.40 -4.93 -2.62
CA TYR A 355 13.23 -5.37 -1.85
C TYR A 355 12.20 -5.98 -2.78
N LEU A 356 11.67 -7.14 -2.43
CA LEU A 356 10.59 -7.80 -3.14
C LEU A 356 9.25 -7.26 -2.61
N ILE A 357 8.48 -6.67 -3.49
CA ILE A 357 7.21 -6.04 -3.20
C ILE A 357 6.09 -6.85 -3.84
N LYS A 358 5.19 -7.40 -3.04
CA LYS A 358 3.94 -7.98 -3.48
C LYS A 358 2.91 -6.87 -3.64
N ASP A 359 2.34 -6.75 -4.84
CA ASP A 359 1.49 -5.63 -5.21
C ASP A 359 0.08 -6.08 -5.63
N SER A 360 -0.94 -5.27 -5.33
CA SER A 360 -2.32 -5.47 -5.76
C SER A 360 -2.68 -4.68 -7.02
N GLY A 361 -1.87 -3.70 -7.40
CA GLY A 361 -2.07 -2.86 -8.57
C GLY A 361 -1.85 -3.59 -9.89
N SER A 362 -2.35 -3.00 -10.96
CA SER A 362 -2.24 -3.57 -12.31
C SER A 362 -0.85 -3.43 -12.92
N GLY A 363 -0.04 -2.49 -12.44
CA GLY A 363 1.28 -2.20 -12.98
C GLY A 363 2.28 -3.36 -12.81
N SER A 364 2.14 -4.15 -11.74
CA SER A 364 2.93 -5.36 -11.47
C SER A 364 2.49 -6.58 -12.29
N ARG A 365 1.54 -6.43 -13.21
CA ARG A 365 0.90 -7.51 -13.97
C ARG A 365 1.08 -7.38 -15.47
N ASN A 366 2.12 -6.68 -15.91
CA ASN A 366 2.39 -6.48 -17.34
C ASN A 366 3.18 -7.63 -17.98
N ASN A 367 3.68 -8.58 -17.20
CA ASN A 367 4.22 -9.85 -17.70
C ASN A 367 3.11 -10.92 -17.87
N ARG A 368 3.48 -12.15 -18.20
CA ARG A 368 2.51 -13.25 -18.36
C ARG A 368 1.96 -13.67 -17.00
N GLU A 369 0.65 -13.95 -16.91
CA GLU A 369 0.02 -14.48 -15.68
C GLU A 369 0.68 -15.76 -15.15
N SER A 370 1.31 -16.55 -16.01
CA SER A 370 2.04 -17.77 -15.64
C SER A 370 3.47 -17.51 -15.13
N ALA A 371 3.97 -16.27 -15.22
CA ALA A 371 5.30 -15.95 -14.72
C ALA A 371 5.27 -15.88 -13.18
N PRO A 372 6.29 -16.42 -12.48
CA PRO A 372 6.37 -16.32 -11.03
C PRO A 372 6.36 -14.87 -10.52
N GLU A 373 6.85 -13.93 -11.33
CA GLU A 373 6.96 -12.52 -11.01
C GLU A 373 5.64 -11.73 -11.20
N PHE A 374 4.57 -12.37 -11.68
CA PHE A 374 3.28 -11.72 -11.88
C PHE A 374 2.67 -11.25 -10.55
N GLY A 375 2.48 -9.92 -10.42
CA GLY A 375 2.00 -9.28 -9.20
C GLY A 375 3.09 -8.87 -8.22
N TYR A 376 4.36 -8.82 -8.67
CA TYR A 376 5.48 -8.35 -7.87
C TYR A 376 6.21 -7.18 -8.54
N TYR A 377 6.87 -6.38 -7.69
CA TYR A 377 7.85 -5.37 -8.05
C TYR A 377 9.18 -5.63 -7.35
N PHE A 378 10.26 -5.12 -7.95
CA PHE A 378 11.63 -5.17 -7.44
C PHE A 378 12.10 -3.75 -7.16
N PHE A 379 12.07 -3.34 -5.89
CA PHE A 379 12.42 -1.98 -5.49
C PHE A 379 13.88 -1.91 -5.07
N ARG A 380 14.64 -1.02 -5.69
CA ARG A 380 15.99 -0.69 -5.22
C ARG A 380 15.90 0.12 -3.92
N GLY A 381 16.89 -0.05 -3.02
CA GLY A 381 16.89 0.59 -1.71
C GLY A 381 16.78 2.11 -1.73
N ASP A 382 17.32 2.77 -2.77
CA ASP A 382 17.20 4.20 -2.95
C ASP A 382 15.75 4.66 -3.21
N TYR A 383 14.95 3.83 -3.89
CA TYR A 383 13.53 4.14 -4.08
C TYR A 383 12.76 4.08 -2.75
N ILE A 384 12.98 3.03 -1.95
CA ILE A 384 12.41 2.97 -0.60
C ILE A 384 12.86 4.20 0.20
N LYS A 385 14.15 4.51 0.17
CA LYS A 385 14.76 5.60 0.92
C LYS A 385 14.18 6.97 0.57
N LEU A 386 13.81 7.23 -0.69
CA LEU A 386 13.33 8.55 -1.13
C LEU A 386 11.80 8.64 -1.17
N LYS A 387 11.10 7.56 -1.56
CA LYS A 387 9.70 7.61 -1.97
C LYS A 387 8.73 6.90 -1.02
N MET A 388 9.18 5.92 -0.22
CA MET A 388 8.30 5.26 0.75
C MET A 388 8.31 6.03 2.07
N MET A 389 7.17 6.60 2.46
CA MET A 389 7.07 7.53 3.58
C MET A 389 6.89 6.82 4.92
N ASP A 390 6.16 5.71 4.93
CA ASP A 390 5.85 4.94 6.13
C ASP A 390 5.92 3.44 5.91
N PHE A 391 5.92 2.69 7.00
CA PHE A 391 5.67 1.24 6.97
C PHE A 391 4.97 0.76 8.24
N LEU A 392 4.01 -0.16 8.08
CA LEU A 392 3.36 -0.89 9.17
C LEU A 392 4.08 -2.21 9.42
N VAL A 393 4.40 -2.50 10.69
CA VAL A 393 5.12 -3.71 11.08
C VAL A 393 4.71 -4.19 12.48
N HIS A 394 4.95 -5.47 12.78
CA HIS A 394 4.82 -5.98 14.14
C HIS A 394 5.89 -5.37 15.06
N LYS A 395 5.49 -4.88 16.25
CA LYS A 395 6.37 -4.18 17.21
C LYS A 395 7.66 -4.93 17.58
N ASP A 396 7.60 -6.27 17.58
CA ASP A 396 8.76 -7.10 17.91
C ASP A 396 9.90 -7.01 16.90
N ALA A 397 9.58 -6.66 15.65
CA ALA A 397 10.56 -6.45 14.58
C ALA A 397 11.42 -5.19 14.80
N ILE A 398 10.90 -4.23 15.58
CA ILE A 398 11.49 -2.90 15.78
C ILE A 398 11.70 -2.55 17.25
N LYS A 399 11.85 -3.54 18.14
CA LYS A 399 12.03 -3.33 19.59
C LYS A 399 13.13 -2.32 19.91
N ASP A 400 14.28 -2.42 19.23
CA ASP A 400 15.41 -1.51 19.42
C ASP A 400 15.09 -0.06 19.07
N LEU A 401 14.22 0.15 18.06
CA LEU A 401 13.74 1.45 17.67
C LEU A 401 12.80 2.01 18.75
N LEU A 402 11.87 1.20 19.24
CA LEU A 402 10.84 1.62 20.21
C LEU A 402 11.43 2.06 21.56
N VAL A 403 12.57 1.49 21.97
CA VAL A 403 13.27 1.93 23.20
C VAL A 403 13.64 3.41 23.13
N LYS A 404 13.87 3.98 21.94
CA LYS A 404 14.23 5.39 21.77
C LYS A 404 13.06 6.35 22.01
N PHE A 405 11.81 5.89 21.91
CA PHE A 405 10.60 6.69 22.18
C PHE A 405 10.25 6.80 23.68
N ASN A 406 10.87 5.98 24.53
CA ASN A 406 10.63 5.96 25.97
C ASN A 406 11.66 6.81 26.74
N LYS A 407 12.43 7.62 26.06
CA LYS A 407 13.45 8.53 26.64
C LYS A 407 12.97 9.96 26.59
#